data_5a5d1ea60002904851fd18a3484c9749
#
_entry.id   5a5d1ea60002904851fd18a3484c9749
#
_cell.length_a   1.000
_cell.length_b   1.000
_cell.length_c   1.000
_cell.angle_alpha   90.00
_cell.angle_beta   90.00
_cell.angle_gamma   90.00
#
_symmetry.space_group_name_H-M   'P 1'
#
loop_
_entity.id
_entity.type
_entity.pdbx_description
1 polymer ?
#
loop_
_entity_poly.entity_id
_entity_poly.type
_entity_poly.pdbx_seq_one_letter_code
_entity_poly.pdbx_strand_id
1 'polypeptide(L)'
;MSDIIAVSIWRGRDDGRYVDYKVPRLDSQTVLDVVTYVQRELDPTLSYRFACRVGVCGSCAMTVNGRPRWTCRTHVGKVAGGGRLELAPLANLPVVKDLATDMTQFFEKWQRAKGNFSPSKTRNDPVVQIRPSSPARVVVDKAIECINCGICYAACDSVRWDPVYLGPAALNRAWTLVNDERDASNRERLAAVAAVGGCHSCHTHQSCERHCPQSINPTASIAGLKRRTVRAYWSGELE
;
A
#
# COMPACT_ATOMS: atom_id res chain seq x y z
N MET A 1 -10.04 -15.19 -35.24
CA MET A 1 -10.09 -13.72 -35.03
C MET A 1 -9.56 -13.49 -33.64
N SER A 2 -8.43 -12.79 -33.49
CA SER A 2 -7.89 -12.48 -32.14
C SER A 2 -8.90 -11.60 -31.41
N ASP A 3 -9.37 -12.04 -30.25
CA ASP A 3 -10.17 -11.23 -29.35
C ASP A 3 -9.42 -9.92 -29.03
N ILE A 4 -10.11 -8.79 -29.12
CA ILE A 4 -9.54 -7.48 -28.82
C ILE A 4 -10.09 -6.99 -27.51
N ILE A 5 -9.23 -6.46 -26.66
CA ILE A 5 -9.59 -5.76 -25.42
C ILE A 5 -9.61 -4.27 -25.71
N ALA A 6 -10.73 -3.60 -25.39
CA ALA A 6 -10.80 -2.15 -25.34
C ALA A 6 -10.23 -1.64 -24.01
N VAL A 7 -9.16 -0.84 -24.08
CA VAL A 7 -8.42 -0.37 -22.89
C VAL A 7 -8.47 1.15 -22.85
N SER A 8 -9.08 1.70 -21.82
CA SER A 8 -9.09 3.15 -21.53
C SER A 8 -8.02 3.44 -20.49
N ILE A 9 -7.00 4.23 -20.84
CA ILE A 9 -5.88 4.58 -19.95
C ILE A 9 -5.92 6.07 -19.65
N TRP A 10 -5.81 6.42 -18.37
CA TRP A 10 -5.59 7.80 -17.95
C TRP A 10 -4.26 8.31 -18.48
N ARG A 11 -4.28 9.47 -19.17
CA ARG A 11 -3.11 10.13 -19.73
C ARG A 11 -3.03 11.58 -19.26
N GLY A 12 -1.85 12.00 -18.85
CA GLY A 12 -1.59 13.36 -18.36
C GLY A 12 -1.36 13.41 -16.85
N ARG A 13 -1.58 14.57 -16.29
CA ARG A 13 -1.52 14.86 -14.85
C ARG A 13 -2.93 15.10 -14.29
N ASP A 14 -3.12 16.11 -13.44
CA ASP A 14 -4.41 16.43 -12.81
C ASP A 14 -5.48 16.83 -13.81
N ASP A 15 -5.10 17.43 -14.93
CA ASP A 15 -5.92 17.79 -16.09
C ASP A 15 -5.99 16.69 -17.17
N GLY A 16 -5.61 15.47 -16.81
CA GLY A 16 -5.54 14.33 -17.70
C GLY A 16 -6.92 13.89 -18.23
N ARG A 17 -6.85 12.98 -19.20
CA ARG A 17 -8.05 12.36 -19.82
C ARG A 17 -7.82 10.90 -20.11
N TYR A 18 -8.89 10.15 -20.24
CA TYR A 18 -8.81 8.77 -20.74
C TYR A 18 -8.58 8.76 -22.24
N VAL A 19 -7.67 7.88 -22.69
CA VAL A 19 -7.39 7.58 -24.09
C VAL A 19 -7.61 6.10 -24.32
N ASP A 20 -8.32 5.78 -25.40
CA ASP A 20 -8.71 4.42 -25.73
C ASP A 20 -7.69 3.75 -26.64
N TYR A 21 -7.35 2.50 -26.33
CA TYR A 21 -6.47 1.63 -27.09
C TYR A 21 -7.15 0.29 -27.39
N LYS A 22 -6.76 -0.34 -28.49
CA LYS A 22 -7.17 -1.71 -28.83
C LYS A 22 -5.97 -2.63 -28.67
N VAL A 23 -6.05 -3.58 -27.76
CA VAL A 23 -4.95 -4.51 -27.43
C VAL A 23 -5.38 -5.93 -27.74
N PRO A 24 -4.53 -6.73 -28.41
CA PRO A 24 -4.81 -8.15 -28.61
C PRO A 24 -4.97 -8.87 -27.27
N ARG A 25 -5.99 -9.71 -27.16
CA ARG A 25 -6.18 -10.58 -26.00
C ARG A 25 -5.35 -11.83 -26.16
N LEU A 26 -4.53 -12.11 -25.15
CA LEU A 26 -3.69 -13.29 -25.09
C LEU A 26 -4.10 -14.15 -23.89
N ASP A 27 -3.86 -15.45 -23.98
CA ASP A 27 -4.03 -16.36 -22.87
C ASP A 27 -3.05 -15.98 -21.73
N SER A 28 -3.52 -16.11 -20.49
CA SER A 28 -2.73 -15.81 -19.28
C SER A 28 -2.20 -14.38 -19.16
N GLN A 29 -2.69 -13.43 -19.96
CA GLN A 29 -2.28 -12.04 -20.00
C GLN A 29 -2.61 -11.34 -18.67
N THR A 30 -1.63 -10.62 -18.13
CA THR A 30 -1.82 -9.75 -16.96
C THR A 30 -2.14 -8.33 -17.40
N VAL A 31 -2.68 -7.52 -16.49
CA VAL A 31 -2.91 -6.09 -16.75
C VAL A 31 -1.59 -5.37 -17.02
N LEU A 32 -0.48 -5.77 -16.39
CA LEU A 32 0.85 -5.21 -16.68
C LEU A 32 1.29 -5.51 -18.12
N ASP A 33 0.98 -6.68 -18.66
CA ASP A 33 1.31 -7.02 -20.04
C ASP A 33 0.54 -6.13 -21.01
N VAL A 34 -0.73 -5.81 -20.72
CA VAL A 34 -1.55 -4.85 -21.50
C VAL A 34 -0.89 -3.47 -21.51
N VAL A 35 -0.52 -2.94 -20.34
CA VAL A 35 0.14 -1.62 -20.23
C VAL A 35 1.47 -1.62 -20.97
N THR A 36 2.25 -2.69 -20.84
CA THR A 36 3.53 -2.85 -21.53
C THR A 36 3.34 -2.91 -23.06
N TYR A 37 2.31 -3.61 -23.53
CA TYR A 37 1.98 -3.65 -24.95
C TYR A 37 1.62 -2.25 -25.49
N VAL A 38 0.74 -1.53 -24.78
CA VAL A 38 0.38 -0.16 -25.18
C VAL A 38 1.63 0.72 -25.27
N GLN A 39 2.49 0.67 -24.27
CA GLN A 39 3.70 1.51 -24.25
C GLN A 39 4.70 1.15 -25.36
N ARG A 40 4.86 -0.13 -25.70
CA ARG A 40 5.84 -0.57 -26.68
C ARG A 40 5.35 -0.46 -28.11
N GLU A 41 4.10 -0.80 -28.35
CA GLU A 41 3.57 -1.01 -29.70
C GLU A 41 2.64 0.12 -30.17
N LEU A 42 1.96 0.83 -29.23
CA LEU A 42 0.94 1.80 -29.60
C LEU A 42 1.30 3.24 -29.21
N ASP A 43 1.85 3.45 -28.03
CA ASP A 43 2.14 4.78 -27.52
C ASP A 43 3.36 4.79 -26.60
N PRO A 44 4.56 5.03 -27.11
CA PRO A 44 5.80 5.01 -26.35
C PRO A 44 5.90 6.14 -25.31
N THR A 45 4.99 7.11 -25.33
CA THR A 45 4.95 8.21 -24.36
C THR A 45 4.26 7.85 -23.05
N LEU A 46 3.61 6.68 -22.98
CA LEU A 46 2.91 6.19 -21.76
C LEU A 46 3.90 5.96 -20.61
N SER A 47 3.61 6.61 -19.48
CA SER A 47 4.41 6.51 -18.26
C SER A 47 3.75 5.62 -17.23
N TYR A 48 4.47 4.63 -16.72
CA TYR A 48 4.05 3.73 -15.65
C TYR A 48 5.27 3.17 -14.91
N ARG A 49 5.05 2.45 -13.82
CA ARG A 49 6.13 1.82 -13.04
C ARG A 49 5.94 0.32 -12.93
N PHE A 50 7.02 -0.41 -13.03
CA PHE A 50 7.11 -1.82 -12.67
C PHE A 50 8.57 -2.21 -12.41
N ALA A 51 8.79 -3.36 -11.73
CA ALA A 51 10.13 -3.93 -11.56
C ALA A 51 10.09 -5.46 -11.53
N CYS A 52 9.59 -6.09 -10.45
CA CYS A 52 9.78 -7.53 -10.22
C CYS A 52 8.91 -8.45 -11.09
N ARG A 53 7.75 -8.04 -11.56
CA ARG A 53 6.73 -8.83 -12.29
C ARG A 53 6.16 -10.05 -11.54
N VAL A 54 6.57 -10.27 -10.29
CA VAL A 54 6.21 -11.45 -9.48
C VAL A 54 5.46 -11.12 -8.18
N GLY A 55 4.97 -9.87 -8.03
CA GLY A 55 4.15 -9.46 -6.90
C GLY A 55 4.93 -9.19 -5.60
N VAL A 56 6.21 -8.84 -5.67
CA VAL A 56 7.07 -8.62 -4.48
C VAL A 56 7.38 -7.13 -4.24
N CYS A 57 7.54 -6.32 -5.30
CA CYS A 57 8.01 -4.93 -5.15
C CYS A 57 6.91 -3.89 -5.01
N GLY A 58 5.67 -4.19 -5.40
CA GLY A 58 4.55 -3.25 -5.35
C GLY A 58 4.56 -2.12 -6.39
N SER A 59 5.65 -1.93 -7.16
CA SER A 59 5.81 -0.79 -8.09
C SER A 59 4.75 -0.69 -9.18
N CYS A 60 4.17 -1.82 -9.60
CA CYS A 60 3.17 -1.89 -10.65
C CYS A 60 1.73 -1.62 -10.16
N ALA A 61 1.56 -1.10 -8.94
CA ALA A 61 0.25 -0.79 -8.41
C ALA A 61 -0.40 0.38 -9.17
N MET A 62 -1.64 0.18 -9.61
CA MET A 62 -2.47 1.19 -10.26
C MET A 62 -3.95 0.87 -10.04
N THR A 63 -4.84 1.77 -10.42
CA THR A 63 -6.28 1.56 -10.36
C THR A 63 -6.73 0.82 -11.62
N VAL A 64 -7.42 -0.30 -11.44
CA VAL A 64 -7.95 -1.16 -12.50
C VAL A 64 -9.45 -1.28 -12.31
N ASN A 65 -10.24 -0.76 -13.25
CA ASN A 65 -11.69 -0.72 -13.17
C ASN A 65 -12.18 -0.18 -11.80
N GLY A 66 -11.66 0.98 -11.39
CA GLY A 66 -11.99 1.65 -10.13
C GLY A 66 -11.41 1.00 -8.86
N ARG A 67 -10.62 -0.07 -8.96
CA ARG A 67 -10.03 -0.76 -7.80
C ARG A 67 -8.51 -0.74 -7.84
N PRO A 68 -7.81 -0.28 -6.80
CA PRO A 68 -6.36 -0.34 -6.75
C PRO A 68 -5.86 -1.78 -6.65
N ARG A 69 -4.91 -2.15 -7.50
CA ARG A 69 -4.36 -3.51 -7.62
C ARG A 69 -2.89 -3.49 -8.03
N TRP A 70 -2.18 -4.58 -7.77
CA TRP A 70 -0.89 -4.87 -8.40
C TRP A 70 -1.11 -5.53 -9.78
N THR A 71 -0.67 -4.91 -10.82
CA THR A 71 -1.04 -5.30 -12.18
C THR A 71 -0.30 -6.53 -12.71
N CYS A 72 0.91 -6.80 -12.20
CA CYS A 72 1.70 -7.97 -12.61
C CYS A 72 1.10 -9.33 -12.18
N ARG A 73 0.16 -9.33 -11.22
CA ARG A 73 -0.55 -10.53 -10.75
C ARG A 73 -2.06 -10.46 -10.98
N THR A 74 -2.52 -9.41 -11.62
CA THR A 74 -3.94 -9.25 -11.99
C THR A 74 -4.14 -9.72 -13.42
N HIS A 75 -4.74 -10.90 -13.59
CA HIS A 75 -5.07 -11.47 -14.90
C HIS A 75 -6.23 -10.72 -15.55
N VAL A 76 -6.07 -10.40 -16.83
CA VAL A 76 -7.09 -9.70 -17.65
C VAL A 76 -8.41 -10.47 -17.63
N GLY A 77 -8.39 -11.79 -17.77
CA GLY A 77 -9.58 -12.63 -17.74
C GLY A 77 -10.42 -12.52 -16.47
N LYS A 78 -9.84 -12.07 -15.35
CA LYS A 78 -10.55 -11.86 -14.07
C LYS A 78 -11.15 -10.46 -13.90
N VAL A 79 -10.69 -9.49 -14.67
CA VAL A 79 -11.05 -8.07 -14.47
C VAL A 79 -11.67 -7.41 -15.69
N ALA A 80 -11.37 -7.87 -16.92
CA ALA A 80 -11.92 -7.31 -18.15
C ALA A 80 -13.30 -7.90 -18.46
N GLY A 81 -14.29 -7.53 -17.64
CA GLY A 81 -15.70 -7.86 -17.91
C GLY A 81 -16.14 -7.23 -19.23
N GLY A 82 -16.75 -8.04 -20.14
CA GLY A 82 -17.22 -7.56 -21.44
C GLY A 82 -16.10 -7.05 -22.38
N GLY A 83 -14.83 -7.47 -22.16
CA GLY A 83 -13.71 -7.07 -23.02
C GLY A 83 -13.25 -5.62 -22.84
N ARG A 84 -13.60 -4.96 -21.72
CA ARG A 84 -13.20 -3.59 -21.40
C ARG A 84 -12.29 -3.54 -20.17
N LEU A 85 -11.30 -2.66 -20.21
CA LEU A 85 -10.36 -2.43 -19.12
C LEU A 85 -10.10 -0.93 -18.97
N GLU A 86 -10.34 -0.38 -17.79
CA GLU A 86 -10.03 1.00 -17.44
C GLU A 86 -8.85 1.04 -16.48
N LEU A 87 -7.84 1.86 -16.80
CA LEU A 87 -6.62 2.00 -16.02
C LEU A 87 -6.40 3.46 -15.64
N ALA A 88 -6.18 3.70 -14.35
CA ALA A 88 -5.91 5.02 -13.80
C ALA A 88 -4.76 4.96 -12.79
N PRO A 89 -4.12 6.11 -12.45
CA PRO A 89 -3.15 6.17 -11.37
C PRO A 89 -3.78 5.77 -10.04
N LEU A 90 -2.96 5.48 -9.03
CA LEU A 90 -3.43 5.26 -7.66
C LEU A 90 -4.06 6.54 -7.12
N ALA A 91 -5.27 6.43 -6.58
CA ALA A 91 -5.94 7.54 -5.89
C ALA A 91 -5.17 7.98 -4.63
N ASN A 92 -5.48 9.18 -4.13
CA ASN A 92 -4.90 9.77 -2.92
C ASN A 92 -3.38 10.05 -3.00
N LEU A 93 -2.80 9.97 -4.19
CA LEU A 93 -1.39 10.27 -4.47
C LEU A 93 -1.31 11.24 -5.65
N PRO A 94 -0.44 12.25 -5.61
CA PRO A 94 -0.25 13.16 -6.74
C PRO A 94 0.21 12.41 -8.00
N VAL A 95 -0.30 12.80 -9.15
CA VAL A 95 0.07 12.18 -10.42
C VAL A 95 1.33 12.86 -10.97
N VAL A 96 2.39 12.08 -11.17
CA VAL A 96 3.60 12.54 -11.86
C VAL A 96 3.34 12.64 -13.36
N LYS A 97 2.87 11.54 -13.94
CA LYS A 97 2.43 11.45 -15.35
C LYS A 97 1.70 10.12 -15.56
N ASP A 98 0.57 10.18 -16.22
CA ASP A 98 -0.23 9.01 -16.64
C ASP A 98 -0.56 8.09 -15.45
N LEU A 99 0.01 6.88 -15.43
CA LEU A 99 -0.20 5.88 -14.37
C LEU A 99 0.84 5.97 -13.24
N ALA A 100 1.84 6.84 -13.36
CA ALA A 100 2.90 7.02 -12.36
C ALA A 100 2.51 8.09 -11.33
N THR A 101 2.52 7.73 -10.05
CA THR A 101 2.18 8.63 -8.92
C THR A 101 3.40 8.97 -8.08
N ASP A 102 3.38 10.12 -7.40
CA ASP A 102 4.38 10.51 -6.42
C ASP A 102 4.11 9.85 -5.07
N MET A 103 5.09 9.11 -4.57
CA MET A 103 5.03 8.40 -3.30
C MET A 103 5.64 9.20 -2.13
N THR A 104 6.09 10.42 -2.34
CA THR A 104 6.78 11.24 -1.32
C THR A 104 5.91 11.39 -0.08
N GLN A 105 4.69 11.87 -0.22
CA GLN A 105 3.75 12.03 0.89
C GLN A 105 3.45 10.72 1.63
N PHE A 106 3.37 9.61 0.91
CA PHE A 106 3.18 8.29 1.51
C PHE A 106 4.34 7.91 2.44
N PHE A 107 5.59 8.13 2.00
CA PHE A 107 6.76 7.83 2.81
C PHE A 107 7.01 8.84 3.92
N GLU A 108 6.67 10.11 3.74
CA GLU A 108 6.68 11.12 4.82
C GLU A 108 5.75 10.72 5.98
N LYS A 109 4.53 10.27 5.67
CA LYS A 109 3.60 9.76 6.68
C LYS A 109 4.14 8.50 7.37
N TRP A 110 4.82 7.64 6.62
CA TRP A 110 5.51 6.48 7.16
C TRP A 110 6.62 6.87 8.14
N GLN A 111 7.42 7.91 7.82
CA GLN A 111 8.44 8.46 8.71
C GLN A 111 7.81 9.12 9.95
N ARG A 112 6.72 9.88 9.78
CA ARG A 112 5.98 10.50 10.89
C ARG A 112 5.43 9.46 11.86
N ALA A 113 5.03 8.30 11.39
CA ALA A 113 4.62 7.16 12.22
C ALA A 113 5.81 6.47 12.92
N LYS A 114 7.03 7.01 12.82
CA LYS A 114 8.27 6.38 13.33
C LYS A 114 8.45 4.95 12.79
N GLY A 115 8.27 4.79 11.47
CA GLY A 115 8.37 3.49 10.78
C GLY A 115 9.79 2.90 10.73
N ASN A 116 10.80 3.64 11.15
CA ASN A 116 12.18 3.18 11.24
C ASN A 116 12.38 2.24 12.42
N PHE A 117 13.15 1.19 12.22
CA PHE A 117 13.60 0.32 13.30
C PHE A 117 14.74 1.00 14.09
N SER A 118 14.64 1.02 15.41
CA SER A 118 15.64 1.55 16.32
C SER A 118 16.17 0.40 17.17
N PRO A 119 17.39 -0.11 16.93
CA PRO A 119 17.88 -1.29 17.62
C PRO A 119 18.10 -1.02 19.12
N SER A 120 17.63 -1.93 19.97
CA SER A 120 17.91 -1.93 21.41
C SER A 120 19.29 -2.47 21.75
N LYS A 121 19.98 -3.09 20.78
CA LYS A 121 21.29 -3.72 20.93
C LYS A 121 22.22 -3.35 19.80
N THR A 122 23.50 -3.51 20.01
CA THR A 122 24.55 -3.31 19.00
C THR A 122 24.89 -4.61 18.26
N ARG A 123 25.65 -4.52 17.19
CA ARG A 123 26.17 -5.70 16.46
C ARG A 123 27.09 -6.61 17.30
N ASN A 124 27.60 -6.11 18.44
CA ASN A 124 28.51 -6.87 19.33
C ASN A 124 27.75 -7.64 20.42
N ASP A 125 26.43 -7.40 20.54
CA ASP A 125 25.59 -8.12 21.49
C ASP A 125 25.15 -9.47 20.90
N PRO A 126 24.82 -10.46 21.74
CA PRO A 126 24.25 -11.72 21.28
C PRO A 126 22.99 -11.52 20.45
N VAL A 127 22.83 -12.32 19.39
CA VAL A 127 21.62 -12.28 18.53
C VAL A 127 20.38 -12.63 19.34
N VAL A 128 19.39 -11.75 19.29
CA VAL A 128 18.08 -12.01 19.91
C VAL A 128 17.31 -13.01 19.05
N GLN A 129 17.02 -14.17 19.60
CA GLN A 129 16.20 -15.19 18.95
C GLN A 129 14.74 -14.94 19.24
N ILE A 130 13.96 -14.57 18.21
CA ILE A 130 12.50 -14.43 18.29
C ILE A 130 11.87 -15.71 17.81
N ARG A 131 11.18 -16.41 18.70
CA ARG A 131 10.45 -17.63 18.32
C ARG A 131 9.21 -17.28 17.47
N PRO A 132 8.95 -17.98 16.37
CA PRO A 132 7.76 -17.75 15.56
C PRO A 132 6.44 -17.84 16.36
N SER A 133 6.41 -18.63 17.43
CA SER A 133 5.26 -18.83 18.30
C SER A 133 5.17 -17.82 19.46
N SER A 134 6.10 -16.86 19.59
CA SER A 134 5.98 -15.83 20.63
C SER A 134 4.73 -14.98 20.42
N PRO A 135 3.99 -14.61 21.48
CA PRO A 135 2.75 -13.82 21.32
C PRO A 135 2.94 -12.53 20.55
N ALA A 136 4.03 -11.80 20.78
CA ALA A 136 4.35 -10.56 20.08
C ALA A 136 4.61 -10.82 18.58
N ARG A 137 5.28 -11.93 18.24
CA ARG A 137 5.54 -12.30 16.84
C ARG A 137 4.27 -12.71 16.10
N VAL A 138 3.43 -13.53 16.73
CA VAL A 138 2.18 -14.04 16.14
C VAL A 138 1.25 -12.90 15.74
N VAL A 139 1.10 -11.85 16.55
CA VAL A 139 0.19 -10.73 16.26
C VAL A 139 0.66 -9.84 15.09
N VAL A 140 1.91 -9.96 14.67
CA VAL A 140 2.49 -9.19 13.55
C VAL A 140 2.94 -10.07 12.39
N ASP A 141 2.79 -11.38 12.50
CA ASP A 141 3.33 -12.32 11.53
C ASP A 141 2.98 -11.97 10.09
N LYS A 142 1.71 -11.72 9.81
CA LYS A 142 1.26 -11.28 8.48
C LYS A 142 1.57 -9.80 8.21
N ALA A 143 1.56 -8.96 9.24
CA ALA A 143 1.74 -7.51 9.10
C ALA A 143 3.13 -7.12 8.59
N ILE A 144 4.16 -7.90 8.91
CA ILE A 144 5.55 -7.64 8.47
C ILE A 144 5.79 -7.91 6.98
N GLU A 145 4.89 -8.63 6.30
CA GLU A 145 4.99 -8.89 4.86
C GLU A 145 4.61 -7.69 3.99
N CYS A 146 4.38 -6.52 4.58
CA CYS A 146 4.00 -5.31 3.86
C CYS A 146 5.11 -4.88 2.88
N ILE A 147 4.74 -4.79 1.59
CA ILE A 147 5.64 -4.39 0.49
C ILE A 147 5.55 -2.90 0.14
N ASN A 148 4.86 -2.08 0.94
CA ASN A 148 4.69 -0.64 0.74
C ASN A 148 4.15 -0.24 -0.65
N CYS A 149 3.27 -1.03 -1.23
CA CYS A 149 2.74 -0.83 -2.58
C CYS A 149 1.75 0.35 -2.73
N GLY A 150 1.30 0.97 -1.63
CA GLY A 150 0.35 2.10 -1.65
C GLY A 150 -1.11 1.72 -1.91
N ILE A 151 -1.46 0.46 -2.24
CA ILE A 151 -2.83 0.04 -2.57
C ILE A 151 -3.82 0.32 -1.43
N CYS A 152 -3.46 -0.01 -0.19
CA CYS A 152 -4.29 0.26 0.98
C CYS A 152 -4.47 1.76 1.25
N TYR A 153 -3.49 2.58 0.91
CA TYR A 153 -3.54 4.03 1.01
C TYR A 153 -4.48 4.61 -0.05
N ALA A 154 -4.35 4.15 -1.29
CA ALA A 154 -5.23 4.55 -2.40
C ALA A 154 -6.70 4.13 -2.18
N ALA A 155 -6.94 3.00 -1.50
CA ALA A 155 -8.29 2.50 -1.20
C ALA A 155 -8.93 3.14 0.03
N CYS A 156 -8.23 4.01 0.76
CA CYS A 156 -8.69 4.51 2.06
C CYS A 156 -9.40 5.86 1.94
N ASP A 157 -10.70 5.88 2.27
CA ASP A 157 -11.48 7.12 2.28
C ASP A 157 -11.00 8.09 3.36
N SER A 158 -10.57 7.59 4.54
CA SER A 158 -10.03 8.45 5.60
C SER A 158 -8.78 9.21 5.13
N VAL A 159 -7.93 8.62 4.29
CA VAL A 159 -6.78 9.31 3.68
C VAL A 159 -7.25 10.41 2.74
N ARG A 160 -8.34 10.19 2.01
CA ARG A 160 -8.91 11.15 1.06
C ARG A 160 -9.50 12.37 1.76
N TRP A 161 -10.14 12.15 2.91
CA TRP A 161 -10.85 13.22 3.64
C TRP A 161 -9.98 13.96 4.63
N ASP A 162 -8.97 13.28 5.21
CA ASP A 162 -8.05 13.85 6.18
C ASP A 162 -6.60 13.77 5.68
N PRO A 163 -6.07 14.86 5.12
CA PRO A 163 -4.68 14.92 4.64
C PRO A 163 -3.63 14.67 5.74
N VAL A 164 -3.98 14.91 7.01
CA VAL A 164 -3.08 14.70 8.15
C VAL A 164 -3.02 13.23 8.57
N TYR A 165 -4.03 12.44 8.25
CA TYR A 165 -4.10 11.03 8.60
C TYR A 165 -2.91 10.24 8.06
N LEU A 166 -2.21 9.52 8.94
CA LEU A 166 -1.00 8.75 8.61
C LEU A 166 -1.25 7.65 7.57
N GLY A 167 -2.45 7.08 7.57
CA GLY A 167 -2.82 6.04 6.64
C GLY A 167 -2.47 4.62 7.09
N PRO A 168 -3.09 3.61 6.44
CA PRO A 168 -3.05 2.23 6.93
C PRO A 168 -1.66 1.59 6.83
N ALA A 169 -0.85 1.91 5.82
CA ALA A 169 0.49 1.32 5.68
C ALA A 169 1.45 1.79 6.77
N ALA A 170 1.48 3.10 7.05
CA ALA A 170 2.32 3.68 8.10
C ALA A 170 1.95 3.13 9.48
N LEU A 171 0.65 3.06 9.78
CA LEU A 171 0.14 2.52 11.03
C LEU A 171 0.38 1.00 11.15
N ASN A 172 0.25 0.24 10.06
CA ASN A 172 0.62 -1.17 10.04
C ASN A 172 2.11 -1.36 10.35
N ARG A 173 2.97 -0.51 9.78
CA ARG A 173 4.41 -0.55 10.08
C ARG A 173 4.70 -0.20 11.54
N ALA A 174 4.07 0.84 12.08
CA ALA A 174 4.21 1.17 13.49
C ALA A 174 3.80 0.00 14.40
N TRP A 175 2.69 -0.69 14.08
CA TRP A 175 2.25 -1.87 14.80
C TRP A 175 3.28 -3.00 14.81
N THR A 176 3.95 -3.27 13.68
CA THR A 176 4.99 -4.31 13.62
C THR A 176 6.16 -3.99 14.54
N LEU A 177 6.54 -2.72 14.67
CA LEU A 177 7.67 -2.28 15.49
C LEU A 177 7.31 -2.19 16.98
N VAL A 178 6.09 -1.78 17.33
CA VAL A 178 5.60 -1.79 18.72
C VAL A 178 5.62 -3.20 19.32
N ASN A 179 5.55 -4.23 18.49
CA ASN A 179 5.59 -5.63 18.91
C ASN A 179 6.95 -6.30 18.61
N ASP A 180 7.97 -5.55 18.22
CA ASP A 180 9.32 -6.09 18.03
C ASP A 180 10.14 -5.87 19.31
N GLU A 181 10.50 -6.95 19.98
CA GLU A 181 11.28 -6.93 21.25
C GLU A 181 12.68 -6.31 21.09
N ARG A 182 13.15 -6.15 19.85
CA ARG A 182 14.45 -5.58 19.52
C ARG A 182 14.40 -4.08 19.27
N ASP A 183 13.20 -3.49 19.21
CA ASP A 183 13.02 -2.05 18.94
C ASP A 183 13.00 -1.25 20.25
N ALA A 184 13.81 -0.18 20.31
CA ALA A 184 13.95 0.67 21.48
C ALA A 184 13.04 1.90 21.51
N SER A 185 12.34 2.24 20.39
CA SER A 185 11.61 3.50 20.25
C SER A 185 10.09 3.38 20.48
N ASN A 186 9.63 2.46 21.32
CA ASN A 186 8.21 2.20 21.49
C ASN A 186 7.44 3.41 22.04
N ARG A 187 7.96 4.13 23.05
CA ARG A 187 7.31 5.31 23.62
C ARG A 187 7.10 6.41 22.57
N GLU A 188 8.17 6.77 21.86
CA GLU A 188 8.12 7.80 20.81
C GLU A 188 7.17 7.42 19.67
N ARG A 189 7.16 6.12 19.31
CA ARG A 189 6.28 5.60 18.26
C ARG A 189 4.81 5.63 18.69
N LEU A 190 4.51 5.21 19.93
CA LEU A 190 3.16 5.29 20.48
C LEU A 190 2.68 6.74 20.54
N ALA A 191 3.52 7.69 20.99
CA ALA A 191 3.21 9.11 20.97
C ALA A 191 2.90 9.61 19.54
N ALA A 192 3.74 9.25 18.56
CA ALA A 192 3.57 9.64 17.16
C ALA A 192 2.26 9.12 16.55
N VAL A 193 1.87 7.87 16.84
CA VAL A 193 0.64 7.29 16.30
C VAL A 193 -0.62 7.64 17.12
N ALA A 194 -0.46 8.17 18.34
CA ALA A 194 -1.56 8.71 19.14
C ALA A 194 -1.92 10.15 18.77
N ALA A 195 -0.97 10.90 18.20
CA ALA A 195 -1.12 12.30 17.81
C ALA A 195 -2.22 12.51 16.76
N VAL A 196 -2.53 13.78 16.46
CA VAL A 196 -3.51 14.18 15.43
C VAL A 196 -3.16 13.53 14.08
N GLY A 197 -4.15 12.93 13.43
CA GLY A 197 -3.97 12.16 12.19
C GLY A 197 -3.41 10.75 12.42
N GLY A 198 -3.24 10.32 13.66
CA GLY A 198 -2.74 9.00 14.03
C GLY A 198 -3.79 7.88 13.96
N CYS A 199 -3.62 6.84 14.78
CA CYS A 199 -4.47 5.65 14.72
C CYS A 199 -5.95 5.94 15.05
N HIS A 200 -6.23 6.96 15.86
CA HIS A 200 -7.59 7.35 16.23
C HIS A 200 -8.39 7.98 15.09
N SER A 201 -7.74 8.53 14.05
CA SER A 201 -8.40 9.02 12.83
C SER A 201 -8.88 7.90 11.88
N CYS A 202 -8.66 6.64 12.21
CA CYS A 202 -9.18 5.52 11.44
C CYS A 202 -10.65 5.25 11.76
N HIS A 203 -11.52 5.31 10.75
CA HIS A 203 -12.96 5.03 10.86
C HIS A 203 -13.35 3.56 10.56
N THR A 204 -12.39 2.68 10.44
CA THR A 204 -12.61 1.21 10.33
C THR A 204 -13.44 0.78 9.11
N HIS A 205 -13.28 1.46 7.96
CA HIS A 205 -13.96 1.10 6.70
C HIS A 205 -13.48 -0.23 6.09
N GLN A 206 -12.36 -0.78 6.55
CA GLN A 206 -11.76 -2.05 6.11
C GLN A 206 -11.34 -2.11 4.63
N SER A 207 -11.39 -1.00 3.89
CA SER A 207 -10.96 -0.97 2.49
C SER A 207 -9.48 -1.35 2.34
N CYS A 208 -8.63 -0.98 3.31
CA CYS A 208 -7.21 -1.32 3.32
C CYS A 208 -6.96 -2.84 3.39
N GLU A 209 -7.76 -3.58 4.14
CA GLU A 209 -7.69 -5.04 4.24
C GLU A 209 -8.22 -5.71 2.96
N ARG A 210 -9.41 -5.29 2.51
CA ARG A 210 -10.09 -5.85 1.33
C ARG A 210 -9.26 -5.77 0.06
N HIS A 211 -8.43 -4.72 -0.09
CA HIS A 211 -7.62 -4.49 -1.27
C HIS A 211 -6.15 -4.92 -1.10
N CYS A 212 -5.74 -5.35 0.09
CA CYS A 212 -4.35 -5.74 0.32
C CYS A 212 -3.95 -6.97 -0.51
N PRO A 213 -2.97 -6.85 -1.42
CA PRO A 213 -2.56 -7.98 -2.25
C PRO A 213 -1.79 -9.05 -1.47
N GLN A 214 -1.24 -8.69 -0.30
CA GLN A 214 -0.55 -9.60 0.62
C GLN A 214 -1.48 -10.19 1.68
N SER A 215 -2.80 -9.94 1.60
CA SER A 215 -3.77 -10.41 2.59
C SER A 215 -3.44 -9.98 4.04
N ILE A 216 -2.82 -8.82 4.19
CA ILE A 216 -2.58 -8.20 5.49
C ILE A 216 -3.89 -7.58 5.99
N ASN A 217 -4.08 -7.56 7.30
CA ASN A 217 -5.18 -6.86 7.95
C ASN A 217 -4.68 -5.58 8.65
N PRO A 218 -4.53 -4.44 7.94
CA PRO A 218 -4.14 -3.19 8.58
C PRO A 218 -5.17 -2.67 9.57
N THR A 219 -6.46 -3.03 9.41
CA THR A 219 -7.52 -2.66 10.35
C THR A 219 -7.27 -3.26 11.73
N ALA A 220 -6.87 -4.53 11.81
CA ALA A 220 -6.50 -5.18 13.06
C ALA A 220 -5.25 -4.55 13.69
N SER A 221 -4.22 -4.22 12.88
CA SER A 221 -3.02 -3.52 13.33
C SER A 221 -3.37 -2.16 13.95
N ILE A 222 -4.22 -1.37 13.29
CA ILE A 222 -4.67 -0.06 13.79
C ILE A 222 -5.50 -0.20 15.07
N ALA A 223 -6.39 -1.19 15.14
CA ALA A 223 -7.14 -1.47 16.37
C ALA A 223 -6.22 -1.87 17.53
N GLY A 224 -5.14 -2.59 17.23
CA GLY A 224 -4.08 -2.90 18.20
C GLY A 224 -3.39 -1.62 18.71
N LEU A 225 -3.01 -0.71 17.82
CA LEU A 225 -2.43 0.58 18.20
C LEU A 225 -3.37 1.42 19.06
N LYS A 226 -4.67 1.52 18.70
CA LYS A 226 -5.66 2.23 19.50
C LYS A 226 -5.70 1.72 20.95
N ARG A 227 -5.72 0.39 21.14
CA ARG A 227 -5.68 -0.20 22.48
C ARG A 227 -4.37 0.07 23.23
N ARG A 228 -3.23 0.00 22.53
CA ARG A 228 -1.91 0.25 23.13
C ARG A 228 -1.73 1.71 23.53
N THR A 229 -2.16 2.66 22.71
CA THR A 229 -2.07 4.10 23.04
C THR A 229 -2.94 4.46 24.24
N VAL A 230 -4.19 3.98 24.31
CA VAL A 230 -5.07 4.18 25.47
C VAL A 230 -4.44 3.62 26.73
N ARG A 231 -3.90 2.40 26.69
CA ARG A 231 -3.22 1.80 27.85
C ARG A 231 -2.00 2.61 28.26
N ALA A 232 -1.21 3.11 27.31
CA ALA A 232 -0.01 3.91 27.56
C ALA A 232 -0.35 5.26 28.25
N TYR A 233 -1.47 5.89 27.88
CA TYR A 233 -1.98 7.07 28.60
C TYR A 233 -2.37 6.74 30.06
N TRP A 234 -3.11 5.66 30.28
CA TRP A 234 -3.55 5.29 31.62
C TRP A 234 -2.40 4.84 32.54
N SER A 235 -1.33 4.28 31.99
CA SER A 235 -0.15 3.89 32.75
C SER A 235 0.84 5.02 32.98
N GLY A 236 0.62 6.24 32.42
CA GLY A 236 1.57 7.34 32.47
C GLY A 236 2.79 7.17 31.56
N GLU A 237 2.78 6.21 30.63
CA GLU A 237 3.83 6.04 29.63
C GLU A 237 3.79 7.17 28.57
N LEU A 238 2.58 7.67 28.27
CA LEU A 238 2.31 8.85 27.45
C LEU A 238 1.63 9.93 28.28
N GLU A 239 2.10 11.18 28.10
CA GLU A 239 1.51 12.38 28.69
C GLU A 239 0.48 13.00 27.74
#